data_4e7687a3ff00da9dc351bb3a414d0ede
#
_entry.id   4e7687a3ff00da9dc351bb3a414d0ede
#
_cell.length_a   1.000
_cell.length_b   1.000
_cell.length_c   1.000
_cell.angle_alpha   90.00
_cell.angle_beta   90.00
_cell.angle_gamma   90.00
#
_symmetry.space_group_name_H-M   'P 1'
#
loop_
_entity.id
_entity.type
_entity.pdbx_description
1 polymer ?
#
loop_
_entity_poly.entity_id
_entity_poly.type
_entity_poly.pdbx_seq_one_letter_code
_entity_poly.pdbx_strand_id
1 'polypeptide(L)'
;MSSRVIAAVIRRNGAFLLGRRPENKRHGGMWEFPGGKVEPGEKPETTARRELAEELELDVTDFGSLLHTVQDEDSPFIIEFYPTEVTGDPVPREHTELAWLSSDKIATIALAPADRIFLSWFMSKDTNNLGAERDQESERR
;
A
#
# COMPACT_ATOMS: atom_id res chain seq x y z
N MET A 1 -2.09 23.76 3.63
CA MET A 1 -2.89 22.81 2.87
C MET A 1 -2.30 21.41 2.99
N SER A 2 -3.17 20.45 3.15
CA SER A 2 -2.74 19.06 3.20
C SER A 2 -2.43 18.57 1.79
N SER A 3 -1.39 17.77 1.69
CA SER A 3 -1.06 17.09 0.43
C SER A 3 -1.55 15.64 0.53
N ARG A 4 -2.25 15.20 -0.50
CA ARG A 4 -2.78 13.84 -0.55
C ARG A 4 -1.78 12.91 -1.21
N VAL A 5 -1.57 11.76 -0.58
CA VAL A 5 -0.75 10.68 -1.11
C VAL A 5 -1.60 9.43 -1.12
N ILE A 6 -1.59 8.67 -2.21
CA ILE A 6 -2.27 7.38 -2.20
C ILE A 6 -1.24 6.28 -1.96
N ALA A 7 -1.68 5.26 -1.26
CA ALA A 7 -0.91 4.04 -1.08
C ALA A 7 -1.76 2.89 -1.59
N ALA A 8 -1.18 2.06 -2.46
CA ALA A 8 -1.89 0.95 -3.06
C ALA A 8 -1.67 -0.31 -2.21
N VAL A 9 -2.76 -0.88 -1.73
CA VAL A 9 -2.71 -2.12 -0.96
C VAL A 9 -2.95 -3.26 -1.96
N ILE A 10 -1.85 -3.85 -2.41
CA ILE A 10 -1.86 -4.89 -3.44
C ILE A 10 -1.58 -6.23 -2.78
N ARG A 11 -2.49 -7.18 -2.93
CA ARG A 11 -2.34 -8.50 -2.33
C ARG A 11 -2.34 -9.57 -3.41
N ARG A 12 -1.49 -10.57 -3.21
CA ARG A 12 -1.42 -11.72 -4.11
C ARG A 12 -1.09 -12.94 -3.24
N ASN A 13 -1.95 -13.95 -3.27
CA ASN A 13 -1.78 -15.15 -2.45
C ASN A 13 -1.60 -14.86 -0.96
N GLY A 14 -2.34 -13.87 -0.46
CA GLY A 14 -2.28 -13.48 0.95
C GLY A 14 -1.10 -12.61 1.35
N ALA A 15 -0.19 -12.32 0.42
CA ALA A 15 0.96 -11.46 0.67
C ALA A 15 0.72 -10.06 0.13
N PHE A 16 1.35 -9.06 0.76
CA PHE A 16 1.29 -7.68 0.33
C PHE A 16 2.53 -7.32 -0.48
N LEU A 17 2.35 -6.50 -1.51
CA LEU A 17 3.48 -5.98 -2.26
C LEU A 17 4.02 -4.74 -1.55
N LEU A 18 5.29 -4.79 -1.19
CA LEU A 18 5.99 -3.68 -0.55
C LEU A 18 7.26 -3.36 -1.31
N GLY A 19 7.65 -2.07 -1.26
CA GLY A 19 8.91 -1.62 -1.83
C GLY A 19 9.77 -0.97 -0.76
N ARG A 20 11.08 -1.11 -0.89
CA ARG A 20 12.03 -0.52 0.03
C ARG A 20 12.48 0.84 -0.51
N ARG A 21 12.37 1.87 0.31
CA ARG A 21 12.71 3.24 -0.10
C ARG A 21 14.23 3.40 -0.23
N PRO A 22 14.69 4.18 -1.24
CA PRO A 22 16.12 4.49 -1.34
C PRO A 22 16.63 5.17 -0.07
N GLU A 23 17.89 4.92 0.25
CA GLU A 23 18.49 5.45 1.49
C GLU A 23 18.50 6.98 1.56
N ASN A 24 18.56 7.65 0.41
CA ASN A 24 18.63 9.12 0.37
C ASN A 24 17.27 9.82 0.42
N LYS A 25 16.19 9.05 0.59
CA LYS A 25 14.84 9.61 0.71
C LYS A 25 14.42 9.67 2.17
N ARG A 26 13.36 10.45 2.46
CA ARG A 26 12.74 10.43 3.78
C ARG A 26 12.33 8.99 4.10
N HIS A 27 12.58 8.54 5.31
CA HIS A 27 12.37 7.16 5.73
C HIS A 27 13.17 6.17 4.87
N GLY A 28 14.38 6.58 4.45
CA GLY A 28 15.23 5.75 3.60
C GLY A 28 15.52 4.40 4.22
N GLY A 29 15.53 3.37 3.37
CA GLY A 29 15.74 2.01 3.81
C GLY A 29 14.53 1.32 4.41
N MET A 30 13.47 2.05 4.69
CA MET A 30 12.24 1.46 5.21
C MET A 30 11.36 0.95 4.07
N TRP A 31 10.50 0.00 4.41
CA TRP A 31 9.55 -0.58 3.46
C TRP A 31 8.23 0.20 3.48
N GLU A 32 7.54 0.22 2.36
CA GLU A 32 6.28 0.94 2.23
C GLU A 32 5.36 0.30 1.20
N PHE A 33 4.07 0.58 1.30
CA PHE A 33 3.14 0.27 0.22
C PHE A 33 3.43 1.24 -0.93
N PRO A 34 3.43 0.76 -2.18
CA PRO A 34 3.69 1.64 -3.32
C PRO A 34 2.58 2.65 -3.53
N GLY A 35 2.91 3.77 -4.16
CA GLY A 35 1.95 4.82 -4.44
C GLY A 35 2.64 6.14 -4.72
N GLY A 36 1.93 7.23 -4.51
CA GLY A 36 2.51 8.54 -4.76
C GLY A 36 1.53 9.68 -4.54
N LYS A 37 2.01 10.88 -4.80
CA LYS A 37 1.25 12.11 -4.56
C LYS A 37 0.16 12.30 -5.61
N VAL A 38 -1.01 12.71 -5.13
CA VAL A 38 -2.13 13.09 -5.99
C VAL A 38 -1.82 14.47 -6.58
N GLU A 39 -1.80 14.57 -7.90
CA GLU A 39 -1.56 15.83 -8.57
C GLU A 39 -2.84 16.66 -8.65
N PRO A 40 -2.72 18.00 -8.82
CA PRO A 40 -3.90 18.84 -8.91
C PRO A 40 -4.88 18.36 -9.98
N GLY A 41 -6.15 18.20 -9.58
CA GLY A 41 -7.20 17.76 -10.49
C GLY A 41 -7.24 16.25 -10.72
N GLU A 42 -6.30 15.51 -10.16
CA GLU A 42 -6.23 14.06 -10.33
C GLU A 42 -7.15 13.35 -9.33
N LYS A 43 -7.80 12.27 -9.79
CA LYS A 43 -8.56 11.40 -8.89
C LYS A 43 -7.60 10.34 -8.33
N PRO A 44 -7.89 9.79 -7.14
CA PRO A 44 -7.02 8.76 -6.56
C PRO A 44 -6.75 7.58 -7.48
N GLU A 45 -7.74 7.10 -8.20
CA GLU A 45 -7.53 6.00 -9.15
C GLU A 45 -6.55 6.38 -10.27
N THR A 46 -6.66 7.60 -10.78
CA THR A 46 -5.74 8.09 -11.80
C THR A 46 -4.31 8.14 -11.27
N THR A 47 -4.16 8.62 -10.03
CA THR A 47 -2.85 8.65 -9.36
C THR A 47 -2.28 7.24 -9.25
N ALA A 48 -3.10 6.29 -8.79
CA ALA A 48 -2.66 4.91 -8.64
C ALA A 48 -2.20 4.32 -9.98
N ARG A 49 -2.98 4.51 -11.02
CA ARG A 49 -2.62 4.00 -12.36
C ARG A 49 -1.30 4.58 -12.85
N ARG A 50 -1.14 5.89 -12.70
CA ARG A 50 0.07 6.58 -13.14
C ARG A 50 1.30 6.14 -12.33
N GLU A 51 1.19 6.19 -11.01
CA GLU A 51 2.33 5.86 -10.14
C GLU A 51 2.75 4.40 -10.25
N LEU A 52 1.81 3.48 -10.30
CA LEU A 52 2.14 2.07 -10.40
C LEU A 52 2.74 1.72 -11.77
N ALA A 53 2.31 2.38 -12.83
CA ALA A 53 2.92 2.20 -14.13
C ALA A 53 4.35 2.74 -14.15
N GLU A 54 4.55 3.94 -13.61
CA GLU A 54 5.86 4.59 -13.59
C GLU A 54 6.87 3.89 -12.69
N GLU A 55 6.44 3.54 -11.48
CA GLU A 55 7.35 3.00 -10.48
C GLU A 55 7.57 1.50 -10.58
N LEU A 56 6.57 0.76 -11.01
CA LEU A 56 6.58 -0.69 -10.93
C LEU A 56 6.23 -1.41 -12.23
N GLU A 57 5.88 -0.70 -13.29
CA GLU A 57 5.43 -1.27 -14.57
C GLU A 57 4.21 -2.18 -14.39
N LEU A 58 3.31 -1.80 -13.51
CA LEU A 58 2.09 -2.56 -13.26
C LEU A 58 0.86 -1.83 -13.85
N ASP A 59 -0.09 -2.60 -14.34
CA ASP A 59 -1.37 -2.09 -14.81
C ASP A 59 -2.44 -2.36 -13.76
N VAL A 60 -3.16 -1.32 -13.37
CA VAL A 60 -4.26 -1.45 -12.41
C VAL A 60 -5.47 -2.02 -13.13
N THR A 61 -5.99 -3.13 -12.62
CA THR A 61 -7.18 -3.78 -13.17
C THR A 61 -8.43 -3.47 -12.36
N ASP A 62 -8.28 -3.20 -11.07
CA ASP A 62 -9.40 -2.83 -10.21
C ASP A 62 -8.91 -1.94 -9.08
N PHE A 63 -9.69 -0.90 -8.78
CA PHE A 63 -9.35 0.07 -7.74
C PHE A 63 -10.55 0.22 -6.82
N GLY A 64 -10.41 -0.23 -5.58
CA GLY A 64 -11.52 -0.28 -4.65
C GLY A 64 -11.71 0.99 -3.85
N SER A 65 -12.62 0.92 -2.89
CA SER A 65 -12.95 2.05 -2.03
C SER A 65 -11.88 2.29 -0.98
N LEU A 66 -11.78 3.55 -0.55
CA LEU A 66 -10.82 3.95 0.50
C LEU A 66 -10.94 3.05 1.74
N LEU A 67 -9.81 2.49 2.16
CA LEU A 67 -9.76 1.66 3.36
C LEU A 67 -9.56 2.51 4.61
N HIS A 68 -8.60 3.42 4.56
CA HIS A 68 -8.19 4.16 5.75
C HIS A 68 -7.32 5.35 5.35
N THR A 69 -7.27 6.36 6.20
CA THR A 69 -6.35 7.49 6.02
C THR A 69 -5.46 7.62 7.25
N VAL A 70 -4.21 8.03 7.02
CA VAL A 70 -3.27 8.27 8.10
C VAL A 70 -2.59 9.61 7.84
N GLN A 71 -2.61 10.49 8.84
CA GLN A 71 -1.83 11.73 8.78
C GLN A 71 -0.37 11.35 9.01
N ASP A 72 0.49 11.65 8.05
CA ASP A 72 1.91 11.36 8.19
C ASP A 72 2.51 12.33 9.23
N GLU A 73 3.19 11.76 10.23
CA GLU A 73 3.72 12.54 11.34
C GLU A 73 4.75 13.55 10.86
N ASP A 74 4.67 14.77 11.40
CA ASP A 74 5.60 15.86 11.08
C ASP A 74 5.65 16.23 9.60
N SER A 75 4.57 16.02 8.88
CA SER A 75 4.50 16.38 7.46
C SER A 75 3.10 16.84 7.09
N PRO A 76 2.94 17.51 5.94
CA PRO A 76 1.62 17.92 5.47
C PRO A 76 0.86 16.78 4.79
N PHE A 77 1.44 15.59 4.70
CA PHE A 77 0.85 14.51 3.92
C PHE A 77 -0.23 13.74 4.68
N ILE A 78 -1.33 13.49 3.98
CA ILE A 78 -2.37 12.57 4.42
C ILE A 78 -2.29 11.40 3.44
N ILE A 79 -2.06 10.20 3.97
CA ILE A 79 -1.92 9.02 3.15
C ILE A 79 -3.24 8.26 3.13
N GLU A 80 -3.73 8.02 1.93
CA GLU A 80 -5.00 7.33 1.68
C GLU A 80 -4.70 5.94 1.15
N PHE A 81 -5.16 4.92 1.84
CA PHE A 81 -4.89 3.52 1.51
C PHE A 81 -6.06 2.92 0.74
N TYR A 82 -5.80 2.40 -0.45
CA TYR A 82 -6.82 1.82 -1.33
C TYR A 82 -6.48 0.40 -1.73
N PRO A 83 -7.46 -0.52 -1.67
CA PRO A 83 -7.24 -1.87 -2.19
C PRO A 83 -7.12 -1.78 -3.70
N THR A 84 -6.10 -2.39 -4.26
CA THR A 84 -5.77 -2.24 -5.67
C THR A 84 -5.39 -3.59 -6.26
N GLU A 85 -5.99 -3.95 -7.38
CA GLU A 85 -5.62 -5.16 -8.11
C GLU A 85 -4.85 -4.76 -9.35
N VAL A 86 -3.82 -5.54 -9.66
CA VAL A 86 -2.91 -5.24 -10.76
C VAL A 86 -2.62 -6.50 -11.57
N THR A 87 -2.13 -6.28 -12.80
CA THR A 87 -1.56 -7.35 -13.62
C THR A 87 -0.12 -7.01 -13.94
N GLY A 88 0.66 -8.04 -14.17
CA GLY A 88 2.08 -7.91 -14.50
C GLY A 88 2.96 -8.30 -13.34
N ASP A 89 4.25 -8.39 -13.62
CA ASP A 89 5.25 -8.64 -12.60
C ASP A 89 5.92 -7.31 -12.26
N PRO A 90 5.97 -6.93 -10.99
CA PRO A 90 6.51 -5.62 -10.62
C PRO A 90 8.01 -5.52 -10.89
N VAL A 91 8.40 -4.35 -11.41
CA VAL A 91 9.80 -4.03 -11.70
C VAL A 91 10.17 -2.81 -10.85
N PRO A 92 11.22 -2.89 -10.02
CA PRO A 92 11.59 -1.77 -9.15
C PRO A 92 12.32 -0.68 -9.92
N ARG A 93 11.59 0.37 -10.28
CA ARG A 93 12.19 1.51 -10.97
C ARG A 93 12.68 2.59 -10.02
N GLU A 94 12.03 2.72 -8.88
CA GLU A 94 12.40 3.73 -7.87
C GLU A 94 12.81 3.11 -6.55
N HIS A 95 12.18 2.00 -6.17
CA HIS A 95 12.53 1.29 -4.94
C HIS A 95 13.81 0.48 -5.13
N THR A 96 14.56 0.30 -4.06
CA THR A 96 15.79 -0.52 -4.12
C THR A 96 15.49 -2.00 -4.15
N GLU A 97 14.34 -2.39 -3.58
CA GLU A 97 13.88 -3.78 -3.54
C GLU A 97 12.37 -3.82 -3.57
N LEU A 98 11.82 -4.91 -4.05
CA LEU A 98 10.39 -5.23 -3.95
C LEU A 98 10.25 -6.60 -3.33
N ALA A 99 9.17 -6.81 -2.57
CA ALA A 99 8.89 -8.11 -1.99
C ALA A 99 7.40 -8.30 -1.77
N TRP A 100 6.96 -9.54 -1.90
CA TRP A 100 5.63 -9.97 -1.49
C TRP A 100 5.77 -10.56 -0.10
N LEU A 101 5.18 -9.90 0.90
CA LEU A 101 5.39 -10.28 2.30
C LEU A 101 4.07 -10.54 3.00
N SER A 102 4.02 -11.64 3.77
CA SER A 102 2.88 -11.94 4.62
C SER A 102 2.83 -10.94 5.78
N SER A 103 1.67 -10.83 6.41
CA SER A 103 1.53 -9.94 7.57
C SER A 103 2.50 -10.31 8.70
N ASP A 104 2.74 -11.60 8.90
CA ASP A 104 3.71 -12.05 9.92
C ASP A 104 5.12 -11.56 9.61
N LYS A 105 5.51 -11.62 8.34
CA LYS A 105 6.83 -11.18 7.93
C LYS A 105 6.95 -9.66 8.06
N ILE A 106 5.91 -8.93 7.67
CA ILE A 106 5.91 -7.47 7.74
C ILE A 106 6.07 -7.00 9.19
N ALA A 107 5.57 -7.76 10.16
CA ALA A 107 5.73 -7.42 11.57
C ALA A 107 7.20 -7.38 12.00
N THR A 108 8.08 -8.01 11.24
CA THR A 108 9.52 -8.11 11.58
C THR A 108 10.42 -7.13 10.84
N ILE A 109 9.87 -6.35 9.91
CA ILE A 109 10.68 -5.44 9.09
C ILE A 109 10.47 -3.98 9.49
N ALA A 110 11.36 -3.11 9.03
CA ALA A 110 11.25 -1.67 9.24
C ALA A 110 10.26 -1.09 8.23
N LEU A 111 9.01 -0.96 8.64
CA LEU A 111 7.94 -0.40 7.81
C LEU A 111 7.83 1.09 8.10
N ALA A 112 7.59 1.91 7.06
CA ALA A 112 7.42 3.35 7.24
C ALA A 112 6.31 3.63 8.25
N PRO A 113 6.42 4.71 9.05
CA PRO A 113 5.50 4.94 10.18
C PRO A 113 4.02 4.95 9.83
N ALA A 114 3.61 5.66 8.80
CA ALA A 114 2.20 5.72 8.42
C ALA A 114 1.69 4.35 7.96
N ASP A 115 2.53 3.60 7.26
CA ASP A 115 2.19 2.28 6.76
C ASP A 115 2.04 1.29 7.91
N ARG A 116 2.87 1.44 8.95
CA ARG A 116 2.75 0.64 10.16
C ARG A 116 1.42 0.91 10.87
N ILE A 117 1.03 2.17 10.95
CA ILE A 117 -0.25 2.56 11.56
C ILE A 117 -1.41 1.93 10.77
N PHE A 118 -1.35 2.03 9.44
CA PHE A 118 -2.38 1.43 8.59
C PHE A 118 -2.46 -0.08 8.81
N LEU A 119 -1.33 -0.77 8.77
CA LEU A 119 -1.33 -2.22 8.88
C LEU A 119 -1.86 -2.67 10.24
N SER A 120 -1.51 -1.97 11.31
CA SER A 120 -2.04 -2.25 12.65
C SER A 120 -3.56 -2.13 12.68
N TRP A 121 -4.09 -1.06 12.06
CA TRP A 121 -5.53 -0.88 11.96
C TRP A 121 -6.17 -2.00 11.13
N PHE A 122 -5.56 -2.32 10.00
CA PHE A 122 -6.08 -3.33 9.09
C PHE A 122 -6.14 -4.70 9.75
N MET A 123 -5.07 -5.09 10.43
CA MET A 123 -5.00 -6.37 11.11
C MET A 123 -5.96 -6.45 12.30
N SER A 124 -6.14 -5.35 13.02
CA SER A 124 -7.09 -5.27 14.12
C SER A 124 -8.52 -5.48 13.63
N LYS A 125 -8.86 -4.89 12.49
CA LYS A 125 -10.17 -5.01 11.88
C LYS A 125 -10.44 -6.44 11.42
N ASP A 126 -9.44 -7.06 10.79
CA ASP A 126 -9.51 -8.43 10.33
C ASP A 126 -9.75 -9.39 11.51
N THR A 127 -9.02 -9.16 12.60
CA THR A 127 -9.17 -9.95 13.83
C THR A 127 -10.56 -9.81 14.43
N ASN A 128 -11.12 -8.60 14.41
CA ASN A 128 -12.44 -8.34 14.95
C ASN A 128 -13.55 -9.03 14.15
N ASN A 129 -13.31 -9.33 12.89
CA ASN A 129 -14.26 -10.00 12.03
C ASN A 129 -13.86 -11.44 11.74
N LEU A 130 -13.07 -12.02 12.61
CA LEU A 130 -12.41 -13.29 12.41
C LEU A 130 -13.31 -14.42 11.91
N GLY A 131 -14.43 -14.65 12.54
CA GLY A 131 -15.27 -15.76 12.19
C GLY A 131 -15.93 -15.62 10.82
N ALA A 132 -16.61 -14.51 10.62
CA ALA A 132 -17.39 -14.28 9.41
C ALA A 132 -16.52 -14.14 8.17
N GLU A 133 -15.46 -13.37 8.27
CA GLU A 133 -14.62 -13.10 7.11
C GLU A 133 -13.80 -14.30 6.68
N ARG A 134 -13.33 -15.09 7.61
CA ARG A 134 -12.59 -16.31 7.29
C ARG A 134 -13.42 -17.29 6.51
N ASP A 135 -14.65 -17.48 6.94
CA ASP A 135 -15.55 -18.41 6.27
C ASP A 135 -15.82 -17.93 4.84
N GLN A 136 -16.06 -16.66 4.68
CA GLN A 136 -16.29 -16.08 3.36
C GLN A 136 -15.07 -16.20 2.45
N GLU A 137 -13.90 -15.95 2.97
CA GLU A 137 -12.68 -16.08 2.19
C GLU A 137 -12.43 -17.51 1.75
N SER A 138 -12.67 -18.45 2.63
CA SER A 138 -12.55 -19.89 2.30
C SER A 138 -13.47 -20.27 1.16
N GLU A 139 -14.67 -19.79 1.16
CA GLU A 139 -15.64 -20.09 0.12
C GLU A 139 -15.27 -19.47 -1.23
N ARG A 140 -14.61 -18.32 -1.23
CA ARG A 140 -14.21 -17.65 -2.46
C ARG A 140 -12.98 -18.26 -3.11
N ARG A 141 -12.23 -18.98 -2.35
CA ARG A 141 -11.01 -19.61 -2.84
C ARG A 141 -11.29 -21.01 -3.36
#